data_bd87b02570b2318dea9a6e3675b16021
#
_entry.id   bd87b02570b2318dea9a6e3675b16021
#
_cell.length_a   1.000
_cell.length_b   1.000
_cell.length_c   1.000
_cell.angle_alpha   90.00
_cell.angle_beta   90.00
_cell.angle_gamma   90.00
#
_symmetry.space_group_name_H-M   'P 1'
#
loop_
_entity.id
_entity.type
_entity.pdbx_description
1 polymer ?
#
loop_
_entity_poly.entity_id
_entity_poly.type
_entity_poly.pdbx_seq_one_letter_code
_entity_poly.pdbx_strand_id
1 'polypeptide(L)'
;KAEMNAPRYGTALSLEEAKEAAHRIGYPVLVRPSYVLGGRGMEIVYDDKQLTKYVDRALAEAKADTVVSGRLPSPLLIDKFLQDAIEIDVDALFDGEELYIGGIMEHVEEAGVHSGDAACTLPPSTLSDDQIRRLREGTYAIAKGCHVQGLINVQYAFMANTLYVIEA
;
A
#
# COMPACT_ATOMS: atom_id res chain seq x y z
N LYS A 1 -10.01 1.53 -20.36
CA LYS A 1 -9.96 1.38 -18.91
C LYS A 1 -8.78 0.46 -18.64
N ALA A 2 -7.69 0.99 -18.07
CA ALA A 2 -6.63 0.13 -17.59
C ALA A 2 -7.21 -0.65 -16.40
N GLU A 3 -7.29 -1.97 -16.51
CA GLU A 3 -7.63 -2.84 -15.40
C GLU A 3 -6.38 -2.93 -14.51
N MET A 4 -6.38 -2.16 -13.43
CA MET A 4 -5.33 -2.20 -12.43
C MET A 4 -5.82 -2.98 -11.22
N ASN A 5 -4.97 -3.88 -10.75
CA ASN A 5 -5.25 -4.62 -9.53
C ASN A 5 -4.84 -3.76 -8.32
N ALA A 6 -5.62 -3.84 -7.26
CA ALA A 6 -5.24 -3.41 -5.92
C ALA A 6 -5.20 -4.64 -5.00
N PRO A 7 -4.37 -4.64 -3.95
CA PRO A 7 -4.44 -5.68 -2.95
C PRO A 7 -5.85 -5.79 -2.37
N ARG A 8 -6.28 -7.00 -1.99
CA ARG A 8 -7.54 -7.15 -1.26
C ARG A 8 -7.42 -6.42 0.08
N TYR A 9 -8.46 -5.71 0.47
CA TYR A 9 -8.43 -4.89 1.67
C TYR A 9 -9.72 -4.99 2.48
N GLY A 10 -9.65 -4.50 3.71
CA GLY A 10 -10.77 -4.31 4.61
C GLY A 10 -10.48 -3.21 5.63
N THR A 11 -11.52 -2.80 6.33
CA THR A 11 -11.42 -1.84 7.44
C THR A 11 -12.02 -2.44 8.70
N ALA A 12 -11.54 -2.05 9.86
CA ALA A 12 -12.02 -2.54 11.14
C ALA A 12 -11.94 -1.47 12.22
N LEU A 13 -12.95 -1.41 13.08
CA LEU A 13 -12.99 -0.56 14.27
C LEU A 13 -12.90 -1.38 15.57
N SER A 14 -12.94 -2.71 15.47
CA SER A 14 -12.83 -3.62 16.62
C SER A 14 -11.98 -4.83 16.27
N LEU A 15 -11.61 -5.63 17.28
CA LEU A 15 -10.85 -6.85 17.10
C LEU A 15 -11.62 -7.89 16.28
N GLU A 16 -12.93 -8.01 16.50
CA GLU A 16 -13.80 -8.95 15.79
C GLU A 16 -13.84 -8.59 14.30
N GLU A 17 -14.10 -7.31 13.97
CA GLU A 17 -14.09 -6.82 12.59
C GLU A 17 -12.72 -7.03 11.92
N ALA A 18 -11.63 -6.83 12.67
CA ALA A 18 -10.28 -7.04 12.18
C ALA A 18 -10.01 -8.51 11.82
N LYS A 19 -10.43 -9.45 12.69
CA LYS A 19 -10.31 -10.88 12.42
C LYS A 19 -11.15 -11.31 11.22
N GLU A 20 -12.39 -10.86 11.13
CA GLU A 20 -13.25 -11.15 9.97
C GLU A 20 -12.63 -10.65 8.65
N ALA A 21 -12.10 -9.43 8.65
CA ALA A 21 -11.41 -8.87 7.49
C ALA A 21 -10.16 -9.68 7.13
N ALA A 22 -9.30 -10.00 8.11
CA ALA A 22 -8.08 -10.78 7.90
C ALA A 22 -8.37 -12.20 7.38
N HIS A 23 -9.37 -12.88 7.92
CA HIS A 23 -9.77 -14.23 7.44
C HIS A 23 -10.31 -14.18 6.00
N ARG A 24 -11.11 -13.17 5.66
CA ARG A 24 -11.61 -12.98 4.28
C ARG A 24 -10.48 -12.68 3.29
N ILE A 25 -9.48 -11.89 3.69
CA ILE A 25 -8.33 -11.52 2.88
C ILE A 25 -7.34 -12.66 2.77
N GLY A 26 -7.11 -13.37 3.87
CA GLY A 26 -6.12 -14.43 4.04
C GLY A 26 -4.76 -13.90 4.47
N TYR A 27 -4.21 -14.47 5.56
CA TYR A 27 -2.87 -14.11 6.07
C TYR A 27 -1.75 -14.39 5.05
N PRO A 28 -0.61 -13.69 5.10
CA PRO A 28 -0.33 -12.52 5.93
C PRO A 28 -1.09 -11.28 5.46
N VAL A 29 -1.36 -10.38 6.40
CA VAL A 29 -1.98 -9.08 6.15
C VAL A 29 -1.11 -7.96 6.70
N LEU A 30 -1.18 -6.81 6.05
CA LEU A 30 -0.60 -5.56 6.52
C LEU A 30 -1.68 -4.80 7.27
N VAL A 31 -1.40 -4.41 8.51
CA VAL A 31 -2.34 -3.64 9.34
C VAL A 31 -1.76 -2.28 9.63
N ARG A 32 -2.55 -1.24 9.42
CA ARG A 32 -2.14 0.15 9.66
C ARG A 32 -3.31 1.01 10.13
N PRO A 33 -3.08 2.06 10.95
CA PRO A 33 -4.10 3.04 11.25
C PRO A 33 -4.43 3.87 10.00
N SER A 34 -5.71 4.22 9.80
CA SER A 34 -6.15 4.99 8.63
C SER A 34 -5.70 6.46 8.62
N TYR A 35 -5.30 7.00 9.76
CA TYR A 35 -4.95 8.41 9.94
C TYR A 35 -3.43 8.67 9.94
N VAL A 36 -2.62 7.65 9.76
CA VAL A 36 -1.16 7.78 9.81
C VAL A 36 -0.59 7.81 8.40
N LEU A 37 0.21 8.83 8.13
CA LEU A 37 0.97 8.95 6.90
C LEU A 37 2.38 8.37 7.09
N GLY A 38 2.97 7.90 5.99
CA GLY A 38 4.37 7.49 5.96
C GLY A 38 4.66 6.19 6.72
N GLY A 39 3.78 5.19 6.64
CA GLY A 39 4.02 3.84 7.18
C GLY A 39 4.12 3.71 8.70
N ARG A 40 3.91 4.78 9.46
CA ARG A 40 3.95 4.75 10.92
C ARG A 40 2.89 3.82 11.50
N GLY A 41 3.31 2.94 12.43
CA GLY A 41 2.40 1.98 13.06
C GLY A 41 1.92 0.87 12.13
N MET A 42 2.52 0.71 10.96
CA MET A 42 2.27 -0.39 10.04
C MET A 42 2.96 -1.66 10.53
N GLU A 43 2.28 -2.79 10.47
CA GLU A 43 2.82 -4.09 10.89
C GLU A 43 2.29 -5.23 10.00
N ILE A 44 3.19 -6.13 9.62
CA ILE A 44 2.83 -7.36 8.92
C ILE A 44 2.41 -8.40 9.95
N VAL A 45 1.23 -8.95 9.78
CA VAL A 45 0.58 -9.88 10.72
C VAL A 45 0.32 -11.21 10.03
N TYR A 46 0.75 -12.29 10.66
CA TYR A 46 0.72 -13.63 10.07
C TYR A 46 -0.38 -14.53 10.63
N ASP A 47 -0.97 -14.15 11.78
CA ASP A 47 -2.00 -14.93 12.46
C ASP A 47 -2.89 -14.07 13.38
N ASP A 48 -3.98 -14.67 13.88
CA ASP A 48 -4.91 -14.03 14.80
C ASP A 48 -4.27 -13.56 16.10
N LYS A 49 -3.22 -14.23 16.57
CA LYS A 49 -2.54 -13.90 17.81
C LYS A 49 -1.75 -12.59 17.67
N GLN A 50 -1.06 -12.44 16.54
CA GLN A 50 -0.33 -11.20 16.23
C GLN A 50 -1.32 -10.05 15.99
N LEU A 51 -2.42 -10.31 15.26
CA LEU A 51 -3.48 -9.34 15.03
C LEU A 51 -4.10 -8.84 16.34
N THR A 52 -4.40 -9.77 17.27
CA THR A 52 -4.92 -9.41 18.58
C THR A 52 -3.96 -8.49 19.34
N LYS A 53 -2.67 -8.83 19.38
CA LYS A 53 -1.66 -7.98 20.03
C LYS A 53 -1.57 -6.58 19.41
N TYR A 54 -1.68 -6.49 18.09
CA TYR A 54 -1.67 -5.22 17.37
C TYR A 54 -2.87 -4.35 17.79
N VAL A 55 -4.08 -4.93 17.74
CA VAL A 55 -5.33 -4.21 18.08
C VAL A 55 -5.34 -3.79 19.56
N ASP A 56 -4.92 -4.67 20.48
CA ASP A 56 -4.82 -4.37 21.91
C ASP A 56 -3.88 -3.18 22.16
N ARG A 57 -2.73 -3.14 21.47
CA ARG A 57 -1.79 -2.01 21.56
C ARG A 57 -2.43 -0.74 21.00
N ALA A 58 -3.07 -0.79 19.85
CA ALA A 58 -3.74 0.36 19.24
C ALA A 58 -4.86 0.91 20.14
N LEU A 59 -5.60 0.04 20.82
CA LEU A 59 -6.62 0.42 21.81
C LEU A 59 -5.99 1.07 23.06
N ALA A 60 -4.84 0.55 23.53
CA ALA A 60 -4.15 1.11 24.69
C ALA A 60 -3.51 2.47 24.41
N GLU A 61 -3.05 2.70 23.18
CA GLU A 61 -2.48 3.99 22.72
C GLU A 61 -3.56 5.05 22.45
N ALA A 62 -4.79 4.61 22.17
CA ALA A 62 -5.90 5.53 21.97
C ALA A 62 -6.26 6.23 23.29
N LYS A 63 -6.61 7.53 23.24
CA LYS A 63 -7.05 8.26 24.42
C LYS A 63 -8.31 7.61 25.00
N ALA A 64 -8.35 7.45 26.31
CA ALA A 64 -9.45 6.75 27.01
C ALA A 64 -10.84 7.33 26.72
N ASP A 65 -10.94 8.63 26.49
CA ASP A 65 -12.17 9.33 26.14
C ASP A 65 -12.62 9.15 24.67
N THR A 66 -11.75 8.61 23.82
CA THR A 66 -12.04 8.33 22.39
C THR A 66 -12.37 6.87 22.11
N VAL A 67 -12.10 5.96 23.06
CA VAL A 67 -12.42 4.53 22.94
C VAL A 67 -13.81 4.26 23.54
N VAL A 68 -14.76 3.87 22.69
CA VAL A 68 -16.11 3.53 23.13
C VAL A 68 -16.35 2.03 22.96
N SER A 69 -16.62 1.33 24.07
CA SER A 69 -17.00 -0.08 24.06
C SER A 69 -16.02 -1.00 23.29
N GLY A 70 -14.70 -0.77 23.47
CA GLY A 70 -13.66 -1.57 22.79
C GLY A 70 -13.49 -1.27 21.30
N ARG A 71 -14.09 -0.19 20.82
CA ARG A 71 -13.91 0.26 19.43
C ARG A 71 -12.82 1.32 19.34
N LEU A 72 -12.02 1.25 18.29
CA LEU A 72 -11.02 2.24 17.95
C LEU A 72 -11.67 3.56 17.51
N PRO A 73 -11.06 4.71 17.80
CA PRO A 73 -11.56 6.03 17.40
C PRO A 73 -11.49 6.24 15.88
N SER A 74 -10.62 5.49 15.20
CA SER A 74 -10.44 5.51 13.75
C SER A 74 -10.26 4.08 13.23
N PRO A 75 -10.70 3.77 12.00
CA PRO A 75 -10.57 2.42 11.47
C PRO A 75 -9.09 2.04 11.26
N LEU A 76 -8.80 0.78 11.46
CA LEU A 76 -7.62 0.13 10.92
C LEU A 76 -7.86 -0.21 9.45
N LEU A 77 -6.85 -0.05 8.63
CA LEU A 77 -6.78 -0.61 7.29
C LEU A 77 -6.08 -1.96 7.37
N ILE A 78 -6.63 -2.95 6.69
CA ILE A 78 -6.11 -4.31 6.66
C ILE A 78 -6.00 -4.68 5.19
N ASP A 79 -4.77 -4.75 4.70
CA ASP A 79 -4.47 -5.02 3.30
C ASP A 79 -3.83 -6.40 3.16
N LYS A 80 -4.07 -7.07 2.03
CA LYS A 80 -3.31 -8.28 1.70
C LYS A 80 -1.84 -7.93 1.57
N PHE A 81 -0.98 -8.52 2.40
CA PHE A 81 0.45 -8.38 2.24
C PHE A 81 0.93 -9.17 1.01
N LEU A 82 1.64 -8.50 0.11
CA LEU A 82 2.18 -9.08 -1.11
C LEU A 82 3.61 -9.58 -0.85
N GLN A 83 3.71 -10.84 -0.38
CA GLN A 83 5.02 -11.46 -0.12
C GLN A 83 5.81 -11.60 -1.42
N ASP A 84 7.12 -11.44 -1.32
CA ASP A 84 8.07 -11.57 -2.44
C ASP A 84 7.73 -10.65 -3.62
N ALA A 85 7.00 -9.57 -3.37
CA ALA A 85 6.73 -8.57 -4.39
C ALA A 85 7.92 -7.62 -4.54
N ILE A 86 8.13 -7.16 -5.76
CA ILE A 86 9.07 -6.07 -6.07
C ILE A 86 8.28 -4.77 -5.98
N GLU A 87 8.66 -3.89 -5.06
CA GLU A 87 8.05 -2.56 -4.94
C GLU A 87 8.74 -1.57 -5.88
N ILE A 88 7.92 -0.69 -6.46
CA ILE A 88 8.38 0.30 -7.43
C ILE A 88 7.69 1.64 -7.15
N ASP A 89 8.47 2.70 -7.06
CA ASP A 89 7.97 4.07 -7.08
C ASP A 89 8.12 4.65 -8.48
N VAL A 90 7.08 5.30 -8.97
CA VAL A 90 7.09 6.04 -10.24
C VAL A 90 6.81 7.50 -9.97
N ASP A 91 7.81 8.35 -10.22
CA ASP A 91 7.66 9.79 -10.19
C ASP A 91 7.40 10.31 -11.59
N ALA A 92 6.36 11.11 -11.73
CA ALA A 92 5.96 11.65 -13.02
C ALA A 92 5.42 13.09 -12.92
N LEU A 93 5.39 13.74 -14.06
CA LEU A 93 4.74 15.02 -14.28
C LEU A 93 3.64 14.83 -15.33
N PHE A 94 2.44 15.32 -15.05
CA PHE A 94 1.31 15.25 -15.96
C PHE A 94 0.69 16.65 -16.14
N ASP A 95 0.52 17.07 -17.40
CA ASP A 95 -0.03 18.42 -17.71
C ASP A 95 -1.55 18.42 -17.98
N GLY A 96 -2.17 17.24 -17.89
CA GLY A 96 -3.58 17.00 -18.24
C GLY A 96 -3.76 16.22 -19.53
N GLU A 97 -2.75 16.17 -20.38
CA GLU A 97 -2.74 15.45 -21.67
C GLU A 97 -1.57 14.49 -21.80
N GLU A 98 -0.36 14.97 -21.53
CA GLU A 98 0.89 14.20 -21.65
C GLU A 98 1.51 13.86 -20.31
N LEU A 99 2.08 12.64 -20.21
CA LEU A 99 2.79 12.15 -19.04
C LEU A 99 4.30 12.10 -19.33
N TYR A 100 5.07 12.80 -18.51
CA TYR A 100 6.51 12.67 -18.45
C TYR A 100 6.91 11.85 -17.23
N ILE A 101 7.53 10.70 -17.41
CA ILE A 101 8.10 9.87 -16.34
C ILE A 101 9.47 10.46 -15.97
N GLY A 102 9.57 11.00 -14.76
CA GLY A 102 10.81 11.50 -14.20
C GLY A 102 11.74 10.39 -13.72
N GLY A 103 11.16 9.34 -13.12
CA GLY A 103 11.91 8.16 -12.67
C GLY A 103 11.02 6.97 -12.40
N ILE A 104 11.60 5.77 -12.59
CA ILE A 104 11.04 4.49 -12.14
C ILE A 104 12.10 3.89 -11.21
N MET A 105 11.79 3.85 -9.92
CA MET A 105 12.69 3.43 -8.85
C MET A 105 12.28 2.05 -8.36
N GLU A 106 13.14 1.08 -8.54
CA GLU A 106 12.96 -0.29 -8.05
C GLU A 106 13.57 -0.42 -6.66
N HIS A 107 12.79 -0.84 -5.67
CA HIS A 107 13.26 -1.05 -4.31
C HIS A 107 14.18 -2.27 -4.22
N VAL A 108 15.22 -2.15 -3.39
CA VAL A 108 16.19 -3.22 -3.12
C VAL A 108 15.72 -4.09 -1.97
N GLU A 109 15.03 -3.49 -1.00
CA GLU A 109 14.47 -4.19 0.15
C GLU A 109 13.23 -4.98 -0.23
N GLU A 110 12.90 -5.95 0.63
CA GLU A 110 11.65 -6.72 0.50
C GLU A 110 10.42 -5.81 0.67
N ALA A 111 9.33 -6.20 0.03
CA ALA A 111 8.05 -5.51 0.12
C ALA A 111 7.61 -5.31 1.59
N GLY A 112 7.04 -4.15 1.88
CA GLY A 112 6.57 -3.77 3.22
C GLY A 112 7.56 -2.95 4.04
N VAL A 113 8.76 -2.68 3.52
CA VAL A 113 9.66 -1.65 4.06
C VAL A 113 9.17 -0.28 3.56
N HIS A 114 9.08 0.69 4.47
CA HIS A 114 8.64 2.04 4.09
C HIS A 114 9.60 2.66 3.06
N SER A 115 9.04 3.27 2.00
CA SER A 115 9.83 3.82 0.89
C SER A 115 10.88 4.86 1.31
N GLY A 116 10.63 5.60 2.40
CA GLY A 116 11.58 6.55 2.96
C GLY A 116 12.81 5.91 3.61
N ASP A 117 12.76 4.62 3.94
CA ASP A 117 13.84 3.85 4.56
C ASP A 117 14.45 2.81 3.60
N ALA A 118 13.91 2.71 2.38
CA ALA A 118 14.34 1.76 1.38
C ALA A 118 15.42 2.35 0.45
N ALA A 119 16.42 1.54 0.08
CA ALA A 119 17.27 1.85 -1.04
C ALA A 119 16.59 1.49 -2.36
N CYS A 120 16.85 2.23 -3.42
CA CYS A 120 16.29 1.94 -4.73
C CYS A 120 17.33 2.06 -5.84
N THR A 121 17.09 1.36 -6.93
CA THR A 121 17.87 1.48 -8.17
C THR A 121 17.12 2.33 -9.19
N LEU A 122 17.85 3.26 -9.79
CA LEU A 122 17.38 4.12 -10.87
C LEU A 122 18.47 4.18 -11.98
N PRO A 123 18.22 3.70 -13.18
CA PRO A 123 17.00 3.01 -13.65
C PRO A 123 16.78 1.65 -12.96
N PRO A 124 15.55 1.07 -13.06
CA PRO A 124 15.27 -0.24 -12.48
C PRO A 124 16.18 -1.32 -13.07
N SER A 125 16.61 -2.27 -12.25
CA SER A 125 17.64 -3.24 -12.61
C SER A 125 17.10 -4.61 -13.02
N THR A 126 15.92 -5.01 -12.53
CA THR A 126 15.34 -6.33 -12.79
C THR A 126 14.06 -6.30 -13.63
N LEU A 127 13.47 -5.12 -13.86
CA LEU A 127 12.24 -4.98 -14.61
C LEU A 127 12.46 -5.16 -16.12
N SER A 128 11.59 -5.96 -16.73
CA SER A 128 11.55 -6.11 -18.19
C SER A 128 10.92 -4.88 -18.87
N ASP A 129 11.16 -4.71 -20.18
CA ASP A 129 10.56 -3.64 -20.99
C ASP A 129 9.01 -3.67 -20.95
N ASP A 130 8.41 -4.87 -20.89
CA ASP A 130 6.96 -5.02 -20.75
C ASP A 130 6.47 -4.51 -19.40
N GLN A 131 7.18 -4.81 -18.30
CA GLN A 131 6.83 -4.30 -16.98
C GLN A 131 6.97 -2.77 -16.91
N ILE A 132 8.04 -2.20 -17.48
CA ILE A 132 8.23 -0.74 -17.58
C ILE A 132 7.09 -0.10 -18.39
N ARG A 133 6.70 -0.70 -19.51
CA ARG A 133 5.57 -0.22 -20.33
C ARG A 133 4.27 -0.22 -19.52
N ARG A 134 3.98 -1.29 -18.76
CA ARG A 134 2.78 -1.40 -17.91
C ARG A 134 2.76 -0.35 -16.81
N LEU A 135 3.90 -0.04 -16.19
CA LEU A 135 4.03 1.05 -15.20
C LEU A 135 3.68 2.40 -15.83
N ARG A 136 4.22 2.70 -17.01
CA ARG A 136 3.92 3.95 -17.75
C ARG A 136 2.44 4.09 -18.09
N GLU A 137 1.85 3.03 -18.64
CA GLU A 137 0.41 2.98 -18.98
C GLU A 137 -0.47 3.13 -17.75
N GLY A 138 -0.12 2.46 -16.65
CA GLY A 138 -0.82 2.55 -15.36
C GLY A 138 -0.75 3.96 -14.77
N THR A 139 0.43 4.55 -14.73
CA THR A 139 0.64 5.91 -14.21
C THR A 139 -0.14 6.94 -15.04
N TYR A 140 -0.12 6.83 -16.37
CA TYR A 140 -0.93 7.68 -17.24
C TYR A 140 -2.43 7.55 -16.95
N ALA A 141 -2.92 6.32 -16.81
CA ALA A 141 -4.33 6.07 -16.54
C ALA A 141 -4.78 6.63 -15.19
N ILE A 142 -3.93 6.52 -14.15
CA ILE A 142 -4.19 7.10 -12.81
C ILE A 142 -4.18 8.63 -12.91
N ALA A 143 -3.12 9.23 -13.47
CA ALA A 143 -2.98 10.68 -13.58
C ALA A 143 -4.17 11.29 -14.31
N LYS A 144 -4.59 10.69 -15.43
CA LYS A 144 -5.74 11.11 -16.21
C LYS A 144 -7.06 10.91 -15.47
N GLY A 145 -7.24 9.76 -14.83
CA GLY A 145 -8.46 9.41 -14.09
C GLY A 145 -8.68 10.26 -12.83
N CYS A 146 -7.60 10.71 -12.21
CA CYS A 146 -7.62 11.61 -11.03
C CYS A 146 -7.54 13.09 -11.40
N HIS A 147 -7.51 13.44 -12.69
CA HIS A 147 -7.39 14.82 -13.19
C HIS A 147 -6.17 15.55 -12.60
N VAL A 148 -5.06 14.86 -12.47
CA VAL A 148 -3.81 15.44 -11.97
C VAL A 148 -3.33 16.54 -12.92
N GLN A 149 -2.80 17.60 -12.35
CA GLN A 149 -2.02 18.62 -13.06
C GLN A 149 -0.80 18.96 -12.21
N GLY A 150 0.36 18.47 -12.61
CA GLY A 150 1.61 18.63 -11.87
C GLY A 150 2.28 17.30 -11.55
N LEU A 151 2.97 17.25 -10.41
CA LEU A 151 3.69 16.06 -9.97
C LEU A 151 2.74 14.98 -9.45
N ILE A 152 3.08 13.74 -9.74
CA ILE A 152 2.42 12.55 -9.20
C ILE A 152 3.47 11.51 -8.86
N ASN A 153 3.36 10.92 -7.67
CA ASN A 153 4.04 9.68 -7.30
C ASN A 153 3.02 8.55 -7.30
N VAL A 154 3.38 7.42 -7.85
CA VAL A 154 2.56 6.19 -7.78
C VAL A 154 3.43 5.05 -7.30
N GLN A 155 2.99 4.41 -6.22
CA GLN A 155 3.62 3.21 -5.68
C GLN A 155 2.95 1.96 -6.23
N TYR A 156 3.76 1.07 -6.75
CA TYR A 156 3.36 -0.20 -7.34
C TYR A 156 4.06 -1.38 -6.68
N ALA A 157 3.50 -2.56 -6.90
CA ALA A 157 4.17 -3.82 -6.61
C ALA A 157 3.94 -4.83 -7.73
N PHE A 158 5.01 -5.53 -8.13
CA PHE A 158 4.90 -6.73 -8.96
C PHE A 158 4.99 -7.98 -8.10
N MET A 159 3.96 -8.81 -8.15
CA MET A 159 3.96 -10.14 -7.55
C MET A 159 3.59 -11.16 -8.61
N ALA A 160 4.47 -12.14 -8.87
CA ALA A 160 4.28 -13.17 -9.90
C ALA A 160 3.83 -12.57 -11.25
N ASN A 161 4.48 -11.48 -11.69
CA ASN A 161 4.18 -10.70 -12.92
C ASN A 161 2.80 -10.00 -12.94
N THR A 162 2.07 -10.00 -11.84
CA THR A 162 0.85 -9.18 -11.69
C THR A 162 1.22 -7.82 -11.12
N LEU A 163 0.79 -6.75 -11.80
CA LEU A 163 0.99 -5.37 -11.33
C LEU A 163 -0.14 -4.99 -10.38
N TYR A 164 0.23 -4.51 -9.20
CA TYR A 164 -0.67 -3.94 -8.20
C TYR A 164 -0.36 -2.47 -7.99
N VAL A 165 -1.40 -1.65 -7.81
CA VAL A 165 -1.30 -0.28 -7.32
C VAL A 165 -1.40 -0.32 -5.81
N ILE A 166 -0.44 0.30 -5.13
CA ILE A 166 -0.41 0.39 -3.66
C ILE A 166 -0.93 1.75 -3.20
N GLU A 167 -0.39 2.82 -3.79
CA GLU A 167 -0.74 4.20 -3.43
C GLU A 167 -0.51 5.13 -4.64
N ALA A 168 -1.23 6.27 -4.68
CA ALA A 168 -1.05 7.34 -5.67
C ALA A 168 -1.47 8.69 -5.09
#